data_24753333f60a19c09c1769c0e5233098
#
_entry.id   24753333f60a19c09c1769c0e5233098
#
_cell.length_a   1.000
_cell.length_b   1.000
_cell.length_c   1.000
_cell.angle_alpha   90.00
_cell.angle_beta   90.00
_cell.angle_gamma   90.00
#
_symmetry.space_group_name_H-M   'P 1'
#
loop_
_entity.id
_entity.type
_entity.pdbx_description
1 polymer ?
#
loop_
_entity_poly.entity_id
_entity_poly.type
_entity_poly.pdbx_seq_one_letter_code
_entity_poly.pdbx_strand_id
1 'polypeptide(L)'
;MNADKTQAIWLGSQKYSRAKYMPHLKMVWNPTMFKILGIWFTQDLKECATINYNKNFDEVKKLFKIWSLRTITPLGRVAILKSLILSKLIHLWILLPDPPDNFVKDLQKICFQFVWNGKQDRIARKTTIKDVKSGGLNIPDIKTYILALKLTWIKKLKISNHKWRNIPMELYPFLHQLECYGPCFFNQTVKNNSFRADVFKAYGIFCSKVKPNSTSQLLSEPVFYNKNMMIGNKMIKYTQWVDNGVYCIAHFIKENGRFCTLAEFNTKSGMTVDFLTFNSCTSSIKQYIKKSTILISNNMADEVNISLSTIYSAPKGARLYYNILVNDNCMPNCCLKWSEKLKSNISWNTVFIKVQKIKDVKLKWLQMRIIHRIIATNIVLNKMGVTANTQCGFCNDKKDSIEHMFWKCAYIRRFWTSLETILKEKCETALNVKFTQNLVLFGTEIDIKTDTVFDLVILQAKQFIYKCKLDKCLPTLSCFLQQLMLKHKIDEYNAKISGELPTFIVNWLCYKPILKTENG
;
A
#
# COMPACT_ATOMS: atom_id res chain seq x y z
N MET A 1 -8.56 42.09 -15.89
CA MET A 1 -8.94 40.84 -16.58
C MET A 1 -8.20 40.81 -17.91
N ASN A 2 -7.49 39.73 -18.25
CA ASN A 2 -6.80 39.64 -19.54
C ASN A 2 -7.78 39.06 -20.56
N ALA A 3 -8.33 39.95 -21.42
CA ALA A 3 -9.36 39.61 -22.41
C ALA A 3 -8.91 38.53 -23.39
N ASP A 4 -7.63 38.57 -23.84
CA ASP A 4 -7.09 37.66 -24.84
C ASP A 4 -6.96 36.20 -24.34
N LYS A 5 -6.90 36.02 -23.00
CA LYS A 5 -6.83 34.70 -22.36
C LYS A 5 -8.15 34.23 -21.76
N THR A 6 -9.20 35.09 -21.83
CA THR A 6 -10.50 34.77 -21.27
C THR A 6 -11.33 34.01 -22.30
N GLN A 7 -11.83 32.87 -21.89
CA GLN A 7 -12.74 32.03 -22.66
C GLN A 7 -14.08 31.93 -21.93
N ALA A 8 -15.16 31.92 -22.67
CA ALA A 8 -16.50 31.77 -22.15
C ALA A 8 -17.26 30.64 -22.86
N ILE A 9 -18.00 29.84 -22.10
CA ILE A 9 -18.75 28.72 -22.61
C ILE A 9 -20.11 28.61 -21.92
N TRP A 10 -21.13 28.32 -22.68
CA TRP A 10 -22.44 28.02 -22.15
C TRP A 10 -22.53 26.55 -21.74
N LEU A 11 -23.09 26.28 -20.56
CA LEU A 11 -23.28 24.94 -20.00
C LEU A 11 -24.75 24.68 -19.65
N GLY A 12 -25.09 23.45 -19.39
CA GLY A 12 -26.44 23.02 -18.99
C GLY A 12 -27.47 23.21 -20.12
N SER A 13 -28.64 23.77 -19.81
CA SER A 13 -29.72 24.03 -20.77
C SER A 13 -29.33 25.03 -21.86
N GLN A 14 -28.37 25.91 -21.56
CA GLN A 14 -27.90 26.96 -22.48
C GLN A 14 -26.73 26.52 -23.38
N LYS A 15 -26.30 25.28 -23.33
CA LYS A 15 -25.10 24.79 -24.03
C LYS A 15 -25.08 25.05 -25.53
N TYR A 16 -26.24 25.19 -26.15
CA TYR A 16 -26.37 25.48 -27.59
C TYR A 16 -26.61 26.96 -27.89
N SER A 17 -26.66 27.84 -26.88
CA SER A 17 -26.89 29.24 -27.06
C SER A 17 -25.78 29.91 -27.89
N ARG A 18 -26.16 30.74 -28.87
CA ARG A 18 -25.23 31.56 -29.64
C ARG A 18 -25.07 32.97 -29.02
N ALA A 19 -25.86 33.29 -28.00
CA ALA A 19 -25.82 34.59 -27.32
C ALA A 19 -24.44 34.79 -26.67
N LYS A 20 -23.91 36.02 -26.77
CA LYS A 20 -22.68 36.43 -26.09
C LYS A 20 -23.06 37.35 -24.93
N TYR A 21 -22.73 36.94 -23.72
CA TYR A 21 -22.82 37.79 -22.56
C TYR A 21 -21.61 38.75 -22.54
N MET A 22 -21.82 40.04 -22.30
CA MET A 22 -20.76 41.06 -22.39
C MET A 22 -20.05 41.09 -23.77
N PRO A 23 -20.78 41.41 -24.87
CA PRO A 23 -20.23 41.37 -26.21
C PRO A 23 -19.10 42.39 -26.45
N HIS A 24 -19.00 43.43 -25.60
CA HIS A 24 -17.93 44.43 -25.61
C HIS A 24 -16.57 43.89 -25.18
N LEU A 25 -16.51 42.72 -24.52
CA LEU A 25 -15.27 42.07 -24.16
C LEU A 25 -14.84 41.11 -25.27
N LYS A 26 -13.61 41.30 -25.75
CA LYS A 26 -12.99 40.41 -26.76
C LYS A 26 -12.68 39.04 -26.15
N MET A 27 -13.69 38.21 -25.88
CA MET A 27 -13.55 36.86 -25.35
C MET A 27 -13.79 35.82 -26.43
N VAL A 28 -13.11 34.71 -26.35
CA VAL A 28 -13.39 33.52 -27.18
C VAL A 28 -14.63 32.84 -26.60
N TRP A 29 -15.73 32.89 -27.36
CA TRP A 29 -17.00 32.27 -26.97
C TRP A 29 -17.18 30.87 -27.54
N ASN A 30 -17.74 29.99 -26.72
CA ASN A 30 -18.09 28.61 -27.07
C ASN A 30 -16.95 27.84 -27.75
N PRO A 31 -15.73 27.82 -27.20
CA PRO A 31 -14.71 26.94 -27.71
C PRO A 31 -15.20 25.48 -27.57
N THR A 32 -14.83 24.61 -28.50
CA THR A 32 -15.17 23.18 -28.43
C THR A 32 -14.62 22.53 -27.19
N MET A 33 -13.46 22.99 -26.73
CA MET A 33 -12.86 22.64 -25.44
C MET A 33 -11.95 23.74 -24.92
N PHE A 34 -11.82 23.81 -23.60
CA PHE A 34 -10.97 24.78 -22.90
C PHE A 34 -10.24 24.09 -21.74
N LYS A 35 -9.15 24.67 -21.28
CA LYS A 35 -8.29 24.08 -20.24
C LYS A 35 -8.31 24.91 -18.97
N ILE A 36 -8.69 24.30 -17.84
CA ILE A 36 -8.63 24.92 -16.50
C ILE A 36 -7.76 24.04 -15.61
N LEU A 37 -6.73 24.60 -14.99
CA LEU A 37 -5.85 23.92 -14.03
C LEU A 37 -5.34 22.54 -14.55
N GLY A 38 -5.04 22.48 -15.84
CA GLY A 38 -4.52 21.26 -16.45
C GLY A 38 -5.58 20.28 -16.97
N ILE A 39 -6.85 20.51 -16.71
CA ILE A 39 -7.98 19.67 -17.16
C ILE A 39 -8.66 20.31 -18.37
N TRP A 40 -8.90 19.51 -19.38
CA TRP A 40 -9.69 19.88 -20.54
C TRP A 40 -11.17 19.69 -20.26
N PHE A 41 -11.95 20.73 -20.47
CA PHE A 41 -13.39 20.74 -20.35
C PHE A 41 -14.03 20.86 -21.72
N THR A 42 -15.15 20.16 -21.90
CA THR A 42 -16.02 20.23 -23.10
C THR A 42 -17.44 20.57 -22.64
N GLN A 43 -18.30 20.91 -23.59
CA GLN A 43 -19.72 21.13 -23.30
C GLN A 43 -20.43 19.86 -22.79
N ASP A 44 -19.97 18.68 -23.21
CA ASP A 44 -20.40 17.40 -22.65
C ASP A 44 -19.37 16.91 -21.60
N LEU A 45 -19.80 16.95 -20.33
CA LEU A 45 -18.97 16.49 -19.21
C LEU A 45 -18.63 14.99 -19.25
N LYS A 46 -19.40 14.17 -19.98
CA LYS A 46 -19.08 12.73 -20.15
C LYS A 46 -17.85 12.55 -21.05
N GLU A 47 -17.75 13.35 -22.11
CA GLU A 47 -16.58 13.33 -23.00
C GLU A 47 -15.33 13.89 -22.31
N CYS A 48 -15.53 14.82 -21.41
CA CYS A 48 -14.45 15.48 -20.64
C CYS A 48 -13.50 14.44 -20.00
N ALA A 49 -14.05 13.44 -19.31
CA ALA A 49 -13.24 12.40 -18.67
C ALA A 49 -12.42 11.60 -19.70
N THR A 50 -13.06 11.16 -20.79
CA THR A 50 -12.41 10.37 -21.85
C THR A 50 -11.28 11.12 -22.53
N ILE A 51 -11.48 12.39 -22.86
CA ILE A 51 -10.45 13.23 -23.50
C ILE A 51 -9.24 13.40 -22.58
N ASN A 52 -9.47 13.70 -21.31
CA ASN A 52 -8.38 13.88 -20.35
C ASN A 52 -7.59 12.60 -20.10
N TYR A 53 -8.28 11.46 -19.94
CA TYR A 53 -7.60 10.18 -19.75
C TYR A 53 -6.79 9.78 -20.98
N ASN A 54 -7.32 9.91 -22.18
CA ASN A 54 -6.60 9.54 -23.41
C ASN A 54 -5.35 10.40 -23.62
N LYS A 55 -5.46 11.74 -23.54
CA LYS A 55 -4.32 12.64 -23.70
C LYS A 55 -3.21 12.36 -22.68
N ASN A 56 -3.56 12.22 -21.39
CA ASN A 56 -2.57 11.96 -20.36
C ASN A 56 -2.00 10.53 -20.42
N PHE A 57 -2.76 9.55 -20.94
CA PHE A 57 -2.26 8.19 -21.11
C PHE A 57 -1.15 8.11 -22.16
N ASP A 58 -1.26 8.88 -23.22
CA ASP A 58 -0.20 8.93 -24.23
C ASP A 58 1.08 9.59 -23.70
N GLU A 59 0.95 10.63 -22.88
CA GLU A 59 2.11 11.21 -22.17
C GLU A 59 2.75 10.18 -21.22
N VAL A 60 1.93 9.47 -20.47
CA VAL A 60 2.37 8.42 -19.54
C VAL A 60 3.08 7.29 -20.30
N LYS A 61 2.57 6.86 -21.46
CA LYS A 61 3.25 5.85 -22.31
C LYS A 61 4.63 6.32 -22.78
N LYS A 62 4.77 7.60 -23.15
CA LYS A 62 6.08 8.18 -23.52
C LYS A 62 7.06 8.11 -22.34
N LEU A 63 6.62 8.46 -21.12
CA LEU A 63 7.45 8.36 -19.92
C LEU A 63 7.87 6.92 -19.61
N PHE A 64 6.95 5.96 -19.74
CA PHE A 64 7.31 4.54 -19.60
C PHE A 64 8.41 4.12 -20.58
N LYS A 65 8.30 4.52 -21.84
CA LYS A 65 9.30 4.22 -22.86
C LYS A 65 10.68 4.81 -22.52
N ILE A 66 10.73 6.10 -22.15
CA ILE A 66 11.98 6.79 -21.81
C ILE A 66 12.67 6.12 -20.61
N TRP A 67 11.93 5.85 -19.54
CA TRP A 67 12.49 5.27 -18.32
C TRP A 67 12.80 3.77 -18.43
N SER A 68 12.19 3.06 -19.39
CA SER A 68 12.52 1.65 -19.67
C SER A 68 13.92 1.47 -20.22
N LEU A 69 14.50 2.48 -20.86
CA LEU A 69 15.86 2.45 -21.39
C LEU A 69 16.95 2.49 -20.30
N ARG A 70 16.59 2.84 -19.06
CA ARG A 70 17.55 2.97 -17.96
C ARG A 70 17.73 1.66 -17.22
N THR A 71 18.99 1.34 -16.85
CA THR A 71 19.36 0.19 -16.03
C THR A 71 19.09 0.48 -14.54
N ILE A 72 17.84 0.28 -14.12
CA ILE A 72 17.36 0.60 -12.77
C ILE A 72 16.79 -0.68 -12.13
N THR A 73 16.99 -0.84 -10.82
CA THR A 73 16.41 -1.95 -10.05
C THR A 73 14.88 -1.88 -10.03
N PRO A 74 14.16 -3.00 -9.86
CA PRO A 74 12.70 -2.99 -9.72
C PRO A 74 12.20 -2.02 -8.63
N LEU A 75 12.90 -1.90 -7.49
CA LEU A 75 12.56 -0.93 -6.45
C LEU A 75 12.73 0.51 -6.92
N GLY A 76 13.80 0.81 -7.64
CA GLY A 76 14.01 2.12 -8.27
C GLY A 76 12.94 2.43 -9.31
N ARG A 77 12.52 1.44 -10.12
CA ARG A 77 11.41 1.58 -11.07
C ARG A 77 10.08 1.88 -10.37
N VAL A 78 9.82 1.26 -9.22
CA VAL A 78 8.63 1.58 -8.42
C VAL A 78 8.67 3.03 -7.91
N ALA A 79 9.84 3.54 -7.50
CA ALA A 79 9.98 4.93 -7.09
C ALA A 79 9.65 5.88 -8.26
N ILE A 80 10.22 5.66 -9.44
CA ILE A 80 9.94 6.44 -10.66
C ILE A 80 8.46 6.34 -11.06
N LEU A 81 7.89 5.13 -11.00
CA LEU A 81 6.48 4.91 -11.29
C LEU A 81 5.58 5.82 -10.43
N LYS A 82 5.85 5.90 -9.13
CA LYS A 82 5.06 6.71 -8.19
C LYS A 82 5.29 8.21 -8.33
N SER A 83 6.56 8.62 -8.42
CA SER A 83 6.92 10.04 -8.35
C SER A 83 6.78 10.78 -9.68
N LEU A 84 7.08 10.13 -10.80
CA LEU A 84 7.15 10.78 -12.11
C LEU A 84 6.02 10.37 -13.07
N ILE A 85 5.62 9.11 -13.05
CA ILE A 85 4.67 8.59 -14.05
C ILE A 85 3.23 8.74 -13.55
N LEU A 86 2.88 8.09 -12.43
CA LEU A 86 1.51 8.11 -11.92
C LEU A 86 1.11 9.48 -11.36
N SER A 87 2.07 10.30 -10.92
CA SER A 87 1.80 11.68 -10.49
C SER A 87 1.06 12.51 -11.53
N LYS A 88 1.25 12.24 -12.82
CA LYS A 88 0.55 12.89 -13.94
C LYS A 88 -0.96 12.59 -13.96
N LEU A 89 -1.38 11.48 -13.37
CA LEU A 89 -2.78 11.04 -13.38
C LEU A 89 -3.52 11.34 -12.07
N ILE A 90 -2.81 11.63 -10.98
CA ILE A 90 -3.40 11.78 -9.63
C ILE A 90 -4.48 12.86 -9.61
N HIS A 91 -4.21 14.03 -10.22
CA HIS A 91 -5.17 15.13 -10.22
C HIS A 91 -6.44 14.79 -11.02
N LEU A 92 -6.31 14.03 -12.12
CA LEU A 92 -7.45 13.54 -12.88
C LEU A 92 -8.29 12.57 -12.05
N TRP A 93 -7.65 11.61 -11.37
CA TRP A 93 -8.33 10.64 -10.51
C TRP A 93 -9.05 11.28 -9.33
N ILE A 94 -8.55 12.42 -8.83
CA ILE A 94 -9.22 13.17 -7.76
C ILE A 94 -10.44 13.92 -8.28
N LEU A 95 -10.38 14.52 -9.49
CA LEU A 95 -11.34 15.53 -9.93
C LEU A 95 -12.34 15.03 -10.98
N LEU A 96 -11.99 14.01 -11.75
CA LEU A 96 -12.84 13.46 -12.81
C LEU A 96 -13.54 12.15 -12.35
N PRO A 97 -14.61 11.72 -13.00
CA PRO A 97 -15.14 10.36 -12.85
C PRO A 97 -14.04 9.30 -13.01
N ASP A 98 -14.28 8.11 -12.47
CA ASP A 98 -13.33 7.01 -12.59
C ASP A 98 -13.05 6.69 -14.07
N PRO A 99 -11.80 6.35 -14.43
CA PRO A 99 -11.50 5.92 -15.78
C PRO A 99 -12.19 4.58 -16.10
N PRO A 100 -12.43 4.27 -17.38
CA PRO A 100 -12.96 2.98 -17.78
C PRO A 100 -12.12 1.81 -17.25
N ASP A 101 -12.78 0.69 -16.92
CA ASP A 101 -12.09 -0.50 -16.38
C ASP A 101 -10.96 -1.01 -17.28
N ASN A 102 -11.11 -0.90 -18.61
CA ASN A 102 -10.06 -1.28 -19.57
C ASN A 102 -8.81 -0.40 -19.41
N PHE A 103 -9.00 0.92 -19.25
CA PHE A 103 -7.89 1.84 -18.99
C PHE A 103 -7.14 1.44 -17.72
N VAL A 104 -7.85 1.15 -16.62
CA VAL A 104 -7.25 0.73 -15.35
C VAL A 104 -6.46 -0.56 -15.49
N LYS A 105 -7.04 -1.56 -16.19
CA LYS A 105 -6.38 -2.85 -16.44
C LYS A 105 -5.12 -2.70 -17.29
N ASP A 106 -5.18 -1.91 -18.35
CA ASP A 106 -4.04 -1.67 -19.26
C ASP A 106 -2.93 -0.90 -18.55
N LEU A 107 -3.27 0.15 -17.81
CA LEU A 107 -2.30 0.89 -17.01
C LEU A 107 -1.63 -0.02 -15.96
N GLN A 108 -2.41 -0.84 -15.26
CA GLN A 108 -1.87 -1.79 -14.28
C GLN A 108 -0.92 -2.80 -14.93
N LYS A 109 -1.27 -3.32 -16.10
CA LYS A 109 -0.43 -4.23 -16.88
C LYS A 109 0.90 -3.57 -17.28
N ILE A 110 0.85 -2.35 -17.79
CA ILE A 110 2.05 -1.57 -18.17
C ILE A 110 2.92 -1.28 -16.95
N CYS A 111 2.33 -0.98 -15.77
CA CYS A 111 3.08 -0.78 -14.52
C CYS A 111 3.91 -2.03 -14.15
N PHE A 112 3.31 -3.22 -14.21
CA PHE A 112 4.05 -4.47 -13.94
C PHE A 112 5.13 -4.72 -14.98
N GLN A 113 4.82 -4.56 -16.28
CA GLN A 113 5.80 -4.69 -17.36
C GLN A 113 6.98 -3.76 -17.17
N PHE A 114 6.72 -2.51 -16.79
CA PHE A 114 7.78 -1.53 -16.51
C PHE A 114 8.67 -1.94 -15.36
N VAL A 115 8.09 -2.36 -14.22
CA VAL A 115 8.87 -2.76 -13.03
C VAL A 115 9.76 -3.96 -13.34
N TRP A 116 9.27 -4.92 -14.12
CA TRP A 116 10.04 -6.12 -14.52
C TRP A 116 10.84 -5.95 -15.80
N ASN A 117 10.93 -4.73 -16.36
CA ASN A 117 11.64 -4.42 -17.60
C ASN A 117 11.22 -5.31 -18.78
N GLY A 118 9.94 -5.47 -18.99
CA GLY A 118 9.37 -6.32 -20.03
C GLY A 118 9.50 -7.84 -19.80
N LYS A 119 10.19 -8.25 -18.73
CA LYS A 119 10.36 -9.67 -18.37
C LYS A 119 9.13 -10.19 -17.62
N GLN A 120 8.99 -11.52 -17.55
CA GLN A 120 7.93 -12.17 -16.78
C GLN A 120 7.98 -11.80 -15.29
N ASP A 121 6.82 -11.69 -14.65
CA ASP A 121 6.68 -11.43 -13.22
C ASP A 121 7.38 -12.55 -12.42
N ARG A 122 8.39 -12.19 -11.63
CA ARG A 122 9.15 -13.16 -10.80
C ARG A 122 8.55 -13.36 -9.41
N ILE A 123 7.70 -12.47 -8.98
CA ILE A 123 6.98 -12.49 -7.71
C ILE A 123 5.49 -12.29 -8.03
N ALA A 124 4.63 -13.03 -7.34
CA ALA A 124 3.18 -12.90 -7.53
C ALA A 124 2.72 -11.44 -7.37
N ARG A 125 1.86 -10.95 -8.27
CA ARG A 125 1.38 -9.56 -8.30
C ARG A 125 0.79 -9.12 -6.97
N LYS A 126 -0.03 -9.96 -6.33
CA LYS A 126 -0.58 -9.69 -4.99
C LYS A 126 0.51 -9.41 -3.95
N THR A 127 1.62 -10.12 -4.01
CA THR A 127 2.76 -9.90 -3.11
C THR A 127 3.49 -8.60 -3.46
N THR A 128 3.70 -8.32 -4.75
CA THR A 128 4.45 -7.12 -5.17
C THR A 128 3.74 -5.81 -4.86
N ILE A 129 2.41 -5.83 -4.74
CA ILE A 129 1.61 -4.67 -4.32
C ILE A 129 1.82 -4.34 -2.84
N LYS A 130 2.06 -5.32 -1.98
CA LYS A 130 2.29 -5.11 -0.55
C LYS A 130 3.47 -4.17 -0.29
N ASP A 131 3.45 -3.50 0.86
CA ASP A 131 4.59 -2.70 1.32
C ASP A 131 5.83 -3.58 1.54
N VAL A 132 7.02 -2.99 1.47
CA VAL A 132 8.30 -3.67 1.70
C VAL A 132 8.35 -4.30 3.09
N LYS A 133 7.80 -3.64 4.13
CA LYS A 133 7.67 -4.19 5.49
C LYS A 133 6.77 -5.41 5.59
N SER A 134 5.99 -5.69 4.56
CA SER A 134 5.12 -6.88 4.44
C SER A 134 5.60 -7.82 3.33
N GLY A 135 6.85 -7.66 2.89
CA GLY A 135 7.49 -8.51 1.87
C GLY A 135 7.12 -8.18 0.44
N GLY A 136 6.52 -7.03 0.16
CA GLY A 136 6.19 -6.56 -1.18
C GLY A 136 7.25 -5.64 -1.79
N LEU A 137 6.94 -5.12 -2.97
CA LEU A 137 7.73 -4.09 -3.66
C LEU A 137 7.05 -2.72 -3.62
N ASN A 138 5.86 -2.65 -3.04
CA ASN A 138 5.05 -1.44 -2.97
C ASN A 138 4.64 -0.90 -4.36
N ILE A 139 4.37 -1.80 -5.32
CA ILE A 139 3.80 -1.42 -6.63
C ILE A 139 2.36 -0.95 -6.39
N PRO A 140 1.94 0.21 -6.88
CA PRO A 140 0.58 0.68 -6.69
C PRO A 140 -0.45 -0.25 -7.38
N ASP A 141 -1.48 -0.65 -6.64
CA ASP A 141 -2.71 -1.16 -7.21
C ASP A 141 -3.56 0.02 -7.66
N ILE A 142 -3.68 0.20 -8.98
CA ILE A 142 -4.25 1.41 -9.58
C ILE A 142 -5.72 1.58 -9.17
N LYS A 143 -6.50 0.50 -9.18
CA LYS A 143 -7.92 0.54 -8.80
C LYS A 143 -8.10 1.01 -7.36
N THR A 144 -7.36 0.40 -6.45
CA THR A 144 -7.38 0.76 -5.02
C THR A 144 -6.86 2.19 -4.79
N TYR A 145 -5.88 2.62 -5.59
CA TYR A 145 -5.35 3.98 -5.47
C TYR A 145 -6.39 5.03 -5.87
N ILE A 146 -7.13 4.79 -6.95
CA ILE A 146 -8.24 5.66 -7.38
C ILE A 146 -9.31 5.72 -6.28
N LEU A 147 -9.74 4.57 -5.73
CA LEU A 147 -10.70 4.54 -4.61
C LEU A 147 -10.21 5.35 -3.40
N ALA A 148 -8.95 5.19 -3.02
CA ALA A 148 -8.36 5.93 -1.90
C ALA A 148 -8.35 7.45 -2.13
N LEU A 149 -8.11 7.89 -3.36
CA LEU A 149 -8.18 9.30 -3.73
C LEU A 149 -9.62 9.84 -3.69
N LYS A 150 -10.62 9.06 -4.13
CA LYS A 150 -12.03 9.42 -4.04
C LYS A 150 -12.50 9.58 -2.59
N LEU A 151 -12.02 8.75 -1.67
CA LEU A 151 -12.35 8.85 -0.24
C LEU A 151 -11.93 10.19 0.39
N THR A 152 -10.92 10.87 -0.16
CA THR A 152 -10.53 12.20 0.33
C THR A 152 -11.67 13.23 0.24
N TRP A 153 -12.64 13.02 -0.65
CA TRP A 153 -13.80 13.90 -0.79
C TRP A 153 -14.78 13.75 0.36
N ILE A 154 -14.97 12.57 0.93
CA ILE A 154 -15.80 12.35 2.14
C ILE A 154 -15.24 13.20 3.29
N LYS A 155 -13.91 13.19 3.49
CA LYS A 155 -13.26 14.04 4.49
C LYS A 155 -13.45 15.53 4.20
N LYS A 156 -13.29 15.97 2.94
CA LYS A 156 -13.49 17.35 2.53
C LYS A 156 -14.93 17.82 2.78
N LEU A 157 -15.92 16.97 2.52
CA LEU A 157 -17.33 17.27 2.79
C LEU A 157 -17.60 17.58 4.27
N LYS A 158 -16.91 16.91 5.21
CA LYS A 158 -17.09 17.14 6.65
C LYS A 158 -16.34 18.37 7.15
N ILE A 159 -15.09 18.57 6.71
CA ILE A 159 -14.16 19.56 7.29
C ILE A 159 -14.26 20.92 6.60
N SER A 160 -14.68 20.96 5.32
CA SER A 160 -14.69 22.21 4.55
C SER A 160 -15.83 23.13 4.97
N ASN A 161 -15.49 24.39 5.24
CA ASN A 161 -16.46 25.47 5.47
C ASN A 161 -16.79 26.25 4.19
N HIS A 162 -16.31 25.79 3.01
CA HIS A 162 -16.55 26.47 1.75
C HIS A 162 -17.97 26.25 1.22
N LYS A 163 -18.53 27.28 0.58
CA LYS A 163 -19.90 27.27 0.00
C LYS A 163 -20.19 26.11 -0.96
N TRP A 164 -19.16 25.57 -1.66
CA TRP A 164 -19.36 24.41 -2.56
C TRP A 164 -19.92 23.17 -1.85
N ARG A 165 -19.71 23.05 -0.53
CA ARG A 165 -20.24 21.95 0.29
C ARG A 165 -21.76 21.92 0.31
N ASN A 166 -22.41 23.07 0.26
CA ASN A 166 -23.88 23.17 0.34
C ASN A 166 -24.52 22.44 -0.84
N ILE A 167 -23.96 22.55 -2.05
CA ILE A 167 -24.51 21.91 -3.25
C ILE A 167 -24.68 20.38 -3.09
N PRO A 168 -23.65 19.58 -2.75
CA PRO A 168 -23.86 18.16 -2.52
C PRO A 168 -24.73 17.85 -1.31
N MET A 169 -24.69 18.66 -0.24
CA MET A 169 -25.52 18.44 0.95
C MET A 169 -27.01 18.62 0.67
N GLU A 170 -27.38 19.62 -0.15
CA GLU A 170 -28.76 19.83 -0.60
C GLU A 170 -29.23 18.74 -1.57
N LEU A 171 -28.39 18.32 -2.51
CA LEU A 171 -28.72 17.28 -3.49
C LEU A 171 -28.79 15.87 -2.90
N TYR A 172 -28.11 15.62 -1.80
CA TYR A 172 -28.01 14.32 -1.16
C TYR A 172 -28.15 14.46 0.37
N PRO A 173 -29.38 14.60 0.90
CA PRO A 173 -29.61 14.79 2.34
C PRO A 173 -28.99 13.71 3.23
N PHE A 174 -28.88 12.48 2.73
CA PHE A 174 -28.24 11.38 3.48
C PHE A 174 -26.76 11.65 3.85
N LEU A 175 -26.12 12.68 3.27
CA LEU A 175 -24.76 13.08 3.66
C LEU A 175 -24.67 13.61 5.09
N HIS A 176 -25.78 14.04 5.66
CA HIS A 176 -25.87 14.41 7.08
C HIS A 176 -25.84 13.20 8.00
N GLN A 177 -26.20 12.02 7.47
CA GLN A 177 -26.43 10.78 8.20
C GLN A 177 -25.62 9.61 7.59
N LEU A 178 -24.37 9.86 7.20
CA LEU A 178 -23.52 8.82 6.58
C LEU A 178 -23.32 7.60 7.47
N GLU A 179 -23.33 7.79 8.79
CA GLU A 179 -23.20 6.74 9.81
C GLU A 179 -24.43 5.82 9.91
N CYS A 180 -25.56 6.29 9.45
CA CYS A 180 -26.82 5.53 9.59
C CYS A 180 -26.96 4.39 8.58
N TYR A 181 -26.19 4.42 7.50
CA TYR A 181 -26.32 3.49 6.40
C TYR A 181 -25.12 2.58 6.23
N GLY A 182 -25.35 1.31 6.07
CA GLY A 182 -24.33 0.30 5.78
C GLY A 182 -23.75 0.41 4.37
N PRO A 183 -22.67 -0.32 4.10
CA PRO A 183 -21.85 -0.19 2.87
C PRO A 183 -22.65 -0.32 1.55
N CYS A 184 -23.70 -1.11 1.55
CA CYS A 184 -24.46 -1.41 0.33
C CYS A 184 -25.39 -0.27 -0.12
N PHE A 185 -25.74 0.64 0.77
CA PHE A 185 -26.55 1.82 0.45
C PHE A 185 -25.87 2.67 -0.63
N PHE A 186 -24.58 2.92 -0.45
CA PHE A 186 -23.80 3.84 -1.29
C PHE A 186 -23.59 3.33 -2.72
N ASN A 187 -23.75 2.03 -2.97
CA ASN A 187 -23.66 1.46 -4.31
C ASN A 187 -24.93 1.68 -5.16
N GLN A 188 -26.05 2.06 -4.56
CA GLN A 188 -27.37 2.12 -5.20
C GLN A 188 -27.89 3.56 -5.36
N THR A 189 -27.37 4.51 -4.59
CA THR A 189 -28.06 5.79 -4.32
C THR A 189 -27.84 6.88 -5.38
N VAL A 190 -26.77 6.83 -6.19
CA VAL A 190 -26.42 7.91 -7.11
C VAL A 190 -26.28 7.40 -8.54
N LYS A 191 -27.32 7.57 -9.36
CA LYS A 191 -27.32 7.11 -10.76
C LYS A 191 -26.90 8.19 -11.77
N ASN A 192 -27.14 9.46 -11.48
CA ASN A 192 -27.08 10.54 -12.48
C ASN A 192 -25.78 11.35 -12.50
N ASN A 193 -24.88 11.19 -11.55
CA ASN A 193 -23.59 11.87 -11.52
C ASN A 193 -22.46 10.87 -11.29
N SER A 194 -21.74 10.55 -12.36
CA SER A 194 -20.70 9.52 -12.32
C SER A 194 -19.61 9.81 -11.29
N PHE A 195 -19.14 11.06 -11.16
CA PHE A 195 -18.12 11.43 -10.17
C PHE A 195 -18.58 11.18 -8.72
N ARG A 196 -19.79 11.64 -8.37
CA ARG A 196 -20.33 11.45 -7.02
C ARG A 196 -20.64 9.99 -6.72
N ALA A 197 -21.15 9.26 -7.72
CA ALA A 197 -21.33 7.82 -7.62
C ALA A 197 -20.02 7.10 -7.30
N ASP A 198 -18.92 7.49 -7.94
CA ASP A 198 -17.58 6.93 -7.68
C ASP A 198 -17.09 7.23 -6.25
N VAL A 199 -17.34 8.45 -5.74
CA VAL A 199 -17.00 8.83 -4.36
C VAL A 199 -17.78 7.96 -3.35
N PHE A 200 -19.09 7.80 -3.53
CA PHE A 200 -19.92 7.01 -2.61
C PHE A 200 -19.64 5.51 -2.72
N LYS A 201 -19.40 5.02 -3.92
CA LYS A 201 -18.93 3.65 -4.13
C LYS A 201 -17.62 3.38 -3.40
N ALA A 202 -16.66 4.30 -3.48
CA ALA A 202 -15.40 4.19 -2.75
C ALA A 202 -15.64 4.17 -1.24
N TYR A 203 -16.56 4.99 -0.73
CA TYR A 203 -16.94 4.99 0.69
C TYR A 203 -17.58 3.66 1.10
N GLY A 204 -18.54 3.13 0.35
CA GLY A 204 -19.15 1.82 0.63
C GLY A 204 -18.12 0.68 0.64
N ILE A 205 -17.17 0.67 -0.30
CA ILE A 205 -16.08 -0.32 -0.32
C ILE A 205 -15.19 -0.16 0.91
N PHE A 206 -14.85 1.06 1.31
CA PHE A 206 -14.05 1.33 2.48
C PHE A 206 -14.74 0.84 3.77
N CYS A 207 -16.01 1.18 3.98
CA CYS A 207 -16.79 0.70 5.12
C CYS A 207 -16.85 -0.83 5.20
N SER A 208 -16.91 -1.53 4.05
CA SER A 208 -16.89 -3.00 4.03
C SER A 208 -15.53 -3.61 4.42
N LYS A 209 -14.45 -2.84 4.37
CA LYS A 209 -13.08 -3.29 4.69
C LYS A 209 -12.67 -2.97 6.13
N VAL A 210 -13.19 -1.90 6.68
CA VAL A 210 -12.96 -1.52 8.08
C VAL A 210 -13.83 -2.42 8.96
N LYS A 211 -13.20 -3.10 9.93
CA LYS A 211 -13.91 -3.98 10.87
C LYS A 211 -13.83 -3.40 12.26
N PRO A 212 -14.90 -3.50 13.08
CA PRO A 212 -14.85 -3.09 14.47
C PRO A 212 -13.85 -3.94 15.24
N ASN A 213 -13.12 -3.32 16.16
CA ASN A 213 -12.15 -3.97 17.04
C ASN A 213 -12.41 -3.71 18.53
N SER A 214 -13.47 -2.96 18.84
CA SER A 214 -13.94 -2.67 20.20
C SER A 214 -15.45 -2.80 20.28
N THR A 215 -15.99 -2.92 21.52
CA THR A 215 -17.44 -2.96 21.78
C THR A 215 -18.13 -1.72 21.25
N SER A 216 -17.61 -0.52 21.53
CA SER A 216 -18.17 0.74 21.07
C SER A 216 -18.29 0.80 19.53
N GLN A 217 -17.24 0.37 18.81
CA GLN A 217 -17.24 0.33 17.36
C GLN A 217 -18.23 -0.72 16.80
N LEU A 218 -18.37 -1.86 17.47
CA LEU A 218 -19.34 -2.89 17.09
C LEU A 218 -20.77 -2.38 17.28
N LEU A 219 -21.05 -1.69 18.38
CA LEU A 219 -22.35 -1.13 18.67
C LEU A 219 -22.76 -0.01 17.70
N SER A 220 -21.79 0.74 17.18
CA SER A 220 -22.02 1.80 16.18
C SER A 220 -22.17 1.28 14.75
N GLU A 221 -22.04 -0.03 14.50
CA GLU A 221 -22.23 -0.61 13.15
C GLU A 221 -23.67 -0.42 12.67
N PRO A 222 -23.86 0.12 11.45
CA PRO A 222 -25.19 0.29 10.88
C PRO A 222 -25.85 -1.05 10.55
N VAL A 223 -27.11 -1.19 10.92
CA VAL A 223 -27.90 -2.42 10.71
C VAL A 223 -28.41 -2.48 9.28
N PHE A 224 -28.86 -1.34 8.74
CA PHE A 224 -29.51 -1.28 7.43
C PHE A 224 -28.49 -1.23 6.30
N TYR A 225 -28.81 -1.86 5.18
CA TYR A 225 -27.92 -1.98 4.01
C TYR A 225 -26.55 -2.60 4.32
N ASN A 226 -26.49 -3.49 5.32
CA ASN A 226 -25.29 -4.19 5.74
C ASN A 226 -25.37 -5.69 5.37
N LYS A 227 -24.43 -6.16 4.55
CA LYS A 227 -24.36 -7.56 4.12
C LYS A 227 -24.08 -8.55 5.24
N ASN A 228 -23.56 -8.06 6.35
CA ASN A 228 -23.26 -8.89 7.50
C ASN A 228 -24.50 -9.15 8.37
N MET A 229 -25.56 -8.36 8.18
CA MET A 229 -26.83 -8.45 8.89
C MET A 229 -27.96 -8.57 7.87
N MET A 230 -28.45 -9.80 7.66
CA MET A 230 -29.45 -10.13 6.65
C MET A 230 -30.59 -10.95 7.28
N ILE A 231 -31.79 -10.79 6.77
CA ILE A 231 -32.94 -11.67 7.09
C ILE A 231 -33.10 -12.65 5.94
N GLY A 232 -32.76 -13.92 6.19
CA GLY A 232 -32.57 -14.89 5.11
C GLY A 232 -31.48 -14.41 4.14
N ASN A 233 -31.83 -14.30 2.85
CA ASN A 233 -30.92 -13.82 1.80
C ASN A 233 -31.17 -12.34 1.42
N LYS A 234 -32.00 -11.61 2.19
CA LYS A 234 -32.36 -10.22 1.88
C LYS A 234 -31.73 -9.27 2.88
N MET A 235 -31.19 -8.16 2.38
CA MET A 235 -30.69 -7.07 3.22
C MET A 235 -31.84 -6.36 3.93
N ILE A 236 -31.60 -5.95 5.17
CA ILE A 236 -32.53 -5.13 5.94
C ILE A 236 -32.52 -3.72 5.36
N LYS A 237 -33.69 -3.15 5.01
CA LYS A 237 -33.82 -1.87 4.30
C LYS A 237 -34.94 -0.98 4.87
N TYR A 238 -35.09 -0.93 6.19
CA TYR A 238 -36.13 -0.12 6.83
C TYR A 238 -35.67 1.32 6.99
N THR A 239 -35.81 2.13 5.92
CA THR A 239 -35.40 3.55 5.92
C THR A 239 -36.20 4.38 6.93
N GLN A 240 -37.49 4.08 7.12
CA GLN A 240 -38.33 4.74 8.13
C GLN A 240 -37.76 4.62 9.57
N TRP A 241 -37.02 3.57 9.87
CA TRP A 241 -36.37 3.43 11.18
C TRP A 241 -35.19 4.41 11.32
N VAL A 242 -34.48 4.67 10.24
CA VAL A 242 -33.39 5.66 10.22
C VAL A 242 -33.95 7.06 10.46
N ASP A 243 -35.10 7.38 9.85
CA ASP A 243 -35.77 8.67 10.05
C ASP A 243 -36.24 8.88 11.51
N ASN A 244 -36.53 7.79 12.21
CA ASN A 244 -36.85 7.79 13.65
C ASN A 244 -35.63 7.57 14.55
N GLY A 245 -34.42 7.74 14.03
CA GLY A 245 -33.17 7.69 14.80
C GLY A 245 -32.66 6.28 15.12
N VAL A 246 -33.28 5.21 14.59
CA VAL A 246 -32.83 3.82 14.79
C VAL A 246 -32.04 3.35 13.58
N TYR A 247 -30.73 3.16 13.73
CA TYR A 247 -29.85 2.79 12.61
C TYR A 247 -28.69 1.84 12.95
N CYS A 248 -28.23 1.78 14.20
CA CYS A 248 -27.09 0.95 14.59
C CYS A 248 -27.45 -0.10 15.63
N ILE A 249 -26.53 -1.01 15.90
CA ILE A 249 -26.71 -2.12 16.84
C ILE A 249 -27.05 -1.63 18.24
N ALA A 250 -26.47 -0.53 18.70
CA ALA A 250 -26.70 0.04 20.04
C ALA A 250 -28.18 0.35 20.30
N HIS A 251 -28.96 0.70 19.26
CA HIS A 251 -30.39 0.98 19.44
C HIS A 251 -31.21 -0.26 19.81
N PHE A 252 -30.69 -1.47 19.61
CA PHE A 252 -31.32 -2.74 19.96
C PHE A 252 -30.83 -3.30 21.29
N ILE A 253 -29.90 -2.61 21.98
CA ILE A 253 -29.26 -3.10 23.19
C ILE A 253 -29.45 -2.06 24.31
N LYS A 254 -29.63 -2.55 25.54
CA LYS A 254 -29.71 -1.74 26.75
C LYS A 254 -28.32 -1.44 27.32
N GLU A 255 -28.22 -0.48 28.22
CA GLU A 255 -26.98 -0.12 28.95
C GLU A 255 -26.32 -1.31 29.65
N ASN A 256 -27.12 -2.28 30.09
CA ASN A 256 -26.63 -3.51 30.73
C ASN A 256 -26.17 -4.59 29.73
N GLY A 257 -26.03 -4.28 28.44
CA GLY A 257 -25.58 -5.19 27.40
C GLY A 257 -26.63 -6.22 26.93
N ARG A 258 -27.85 -6.20 27.44
CA ARG A 258 -28.93 -7.10 27.03
C ARG A 258 -29.74 -6.50 25.89
N PHE A 259 -30.26 -7.34 25.01
CA PHE A 259 -31.18 -6.90 23.96
C PHE A 259 -32.49 -6.36 24.55
N CYS A 260 -33.01 -5.30 23.95
CA CYS A 260 -34.32 -4.77 24.28
C CYS A 260 -35.42 -5.82 24.00
N THR A 261 -36.48 -5.82 24.78
CA THR A 261 -37.74 -6.45 24.42
C THR A 261 -38.45 -5.59 23.36
N LEU A 262 -39.46 -6.14 22.67
CA LEU A 262 -40.24 -5.38 21.68
C LEU A 262 -40.90 -4.13 22.30
N ALA A 263 -41.49 -4.27 23.49
CA ALA A 263 -42.14 -3.16 24.18
C ALA A 263 -41.14 -2.03 24.51
N GLU A 264 -39.96 -2.38 25.06
CA GLU A 264 -38.90 -1.42 25.35
C GLU A 264 -38.36 -0.75 24.12
N PHE A 265 -38.20 -1.51 23.02
CA PHE A 265 -37.75 -0.97 21.74
C PHE A 265 -38.75 0.03 21.16
N ASN A 266 -40.05 -0.32 21.16
CA ASN A 266 -41.11 0.58 20.69
C ASN A 266 -41.18 1.85 21.54
N THR A 267 -41.07 1.74 22.86
CA THR A 267 -41.02 2.91 23.76
C THR A 267 -39.80 3.80 23.48
N LYS A 268 -38.61 3.19 23.34
CA LYS A 268 -37.36 3.93 23.11
C LYS A 268 -37.31 4.60 21.73
N SER A 269 -37.85 3.95 20.70
CA SER A 269 -37.83 4.45 19.33
C SER A 269 -39.02 5.34 18.95
N GLY A 270 -40.10 5.34 19.75
CA GLY A 270 -41.36 6.01 19.42
C GLY A 270 -42.11 5.36 18.25
N MET A 271 -41.74 4.15 17.85
CA MET A 271 -42.33 3.43 16.72
C MET A 271 -43.16 2.24 17.21
N THR A 272 -44.15 1.86 16.43
CA THR A 272 -44.89 0.59 16.62
C THR A 272 -44.41 -0.39 15.57
N VAL A 273 -43.60 -1.36 16.00
CA VAL A 273 -43.00 -2.39 15.14
C VAL A 273 -43.65 -3.73 15.44
N ASP A 274 -43.96 -4.53 14.41
CA ASP A 274 -44.46 -5.88 14.61
C ASP A 274 -43.38 -6.84 15.14
N PHE A 275 -43.84 -7.88 15.86
CA PHE A 275 -42.97 -8.85 16.52
C PHE A 275 -42.05 -9.59 15.54
N LEU A 276 -42.57 -10.00 14.36
CA LEU A 276 -41.77 -10.77 13.40
C LEU A 276 -40.63 -9.95 12.81
N THR A 277 -40.90 -8.71 12.45
CA THR A 277 -39.88 -7.77 11.94
C THR A 277 -38.81 -7.49 12.99
N PHE A 278 -39.22 -7.14 14.21
CA PHE A 278 -38.27 -6.89 15.30
C PHE A 278 -37.42 -8.13 15.62
N ASN A 279 -38.04 -9.29 15.76
CA ASN A 279 -37.32 -10.52 16.11
C ASN A 279 -36.37 -10.98 15.00
N SER A 280 -36.76 -10.81 13.73
CA SER A 280 -35.90 -11.11 12.58
C SER A 280 -34.66 -10.21 12.56
N CYS A 281 -34.81 -8.89 12.78
CA CYS A 281 -33.70 -7.95 12.90
C CYS A 281 -32.78 -8.32 14.07
N THR A 282 -33.35 -8.53 15.25
CA THR A 282 -32.61 -8.87 16.46
C THR A 282 -31.84 -10.19 16.31
N SER A 283 -32.44 -11.19 15.69
CA SER A 283 -31.77 -12.48 15.41
C SER A 283 -30.58 -12.32 14.46
N SER A 284 -30.72 -11.51 13.42
CA SER A 284 -29.63 -11.21 12.48
C SER A 284 -28.48 -10.47 13.18
N ILE A 285 -28.78 -9.49 14.02
CA ILE A 285 -27.78 -8.77 14.83
C ILE A 285 -27.04 -9.71 15.78
N LYS A 286 -27.77 -10.58 16.51
CA LYS A 286 -27.18 -11.59 17.41
C LYS A 286 -26.20 -12.50 16.68
N GLN A 287 -26.53 -12.95 15.49
CA GLN A 287 -25.63 -13.78 14.66
C GLN A 287 -24.37 -13.02 14.26
N TYR A 288 -24.49 -11.73 13.89
CA TYR A 288 -23.35 -10.89 13.55
C TYR A 288 -22.42 -10.68 14.75
N ILE A 289 -22.96 -10.33 15.92
CA ILE A 289 -22.21 -10.16 17.16
C ILE A 289 -21.45 -11.45 17.53
N LYS A 290 -22.11 -12.60 17.46
CA LYS A 290 -21.49 -13.91 17.71
C LYS A 290 -20.32 -14.19 16.76
N LYS A 291 -20.40 -13.79 15.51
CA LYS A 291 -19.32 -13.94 14.52
C LYS A 291 -18.16 -12.96 14.72
N SER A 292 -18.40 -11.82 15.34
CA SER A 292 -17.38 -10.78 15.57
C SER A 292 -16.32 -11.13 16.60
N THR A 293 -16.60 -12.11 17.48
CA THR A 293 -15.76 -12.50 18.64
C THR A 293 -15.52 -11.37 19.66
N ILE A 294 -16.19 -10.24 19.53
CA ILE A 294 -16.12 -9.11 20.47
C ILE A 294 -17.17 -9.32 21.56
N LEU A 295 -16.73 -9.31 22.81
CA LEU A 295 -17.63 -9.39 23.96
C LEU A 295 -18.24 -8.02 24.21
N ILE A 296 -19.56 -7.97 24.40
CA ILE A 296 -20.25 -6.75 24.79
C ILE A 296 -20.02 -6.56 26.30
N SER A 297 -19.33 -5.50 26.67
CA SER A 297 -19.10 -5.09 28.07
C SER A 297 -20.22 -4.16 28.56
N ASN A 298 -20.45 -4.13 29.86
CA ASN A 298 -21.48 -3.29 30.48
C ASN A 298 -21.17 -1.78 30.43
N ASN A 299 -19.96 -1.38 30.04
CA ASN A 299 -19.59 0.02 29.89
C ASN A 299 -19.83 0.45 28.45
N MET A 300 -20.94 1.08 28.19
CA MET A 300 -21.27 1.71 26.92
C MET A 300 -20.52 3.04 26.85
N ALA A 301 -19.34 3.05 26.21
CA ALA A 301 -18.68 4.28 25.79
C ALA A 301 -19.42 4.90 24.58
N ASP A 302 -19.18 6.18 24.31
CA ASP A 302 -19.77 6.89 23.20
C ASP A 302 -19.70 6.10 21.89
N GLU A 303 -20.81 6.09 21.16
CA GLU A 303 -20.95 5.37 19.89
C GLU A 303 -20.09 6.05 18.82
N VAL A 304 -19.04 5.36 18.38
CA VAL A 304 -18.11 5.90 17.39
C VAL A 304 -18.11 5.05 16.12
N ASN A 305 -18.70 5.55 15.05
CA ASN A 305 -18.60 4.90 13.75
C ASN A 305 -17.14 4.84 13.28
N ILE A 306 -16.56 3.61 13.29
CA ILE A 306 -15.15 3.39 13.01
C ILE A 306 -14.73 3.89 11.61
N SER A 307 -15.59 3.72 10.60
CA SER A 307 -15.27 4.13 9.23
C SER A 307 -15.16 5.65 9.12
N LEU A 308 -16.10 6.38 9.68
CA LEU A 308 -16.09 7.84 9.67
C LEU A 308 -14.99 8.41 10.58
N SER A 309 -14.82 7.88 11.79
CA SER A 309 -13.75 8.32 12.69
C SER A 309 -12.38 8.12 12.06
N THR A 310 -12.15 6.98 11.37
CA THR A 310 -10.91 6.72 10.62
C THR A 310 -10.71 7.72 9.49
N ILE A 311 -11.77 8.08 8.76
CA ILE A 311 -11.68 9.09 7.68
C ILE A 311 -11.38 10.47 8.24
N TYR A 312 -12.05 10.88 9.31
CA TYR A 312 -11.90 12.24 9.87
C TYR A 312 -10.56 12.43 10.57
N SER A 313 -10.07 11.44 11.29
CA SER A 313 -8.76 11.47 11.96
C SER A 313 -7.58 11.25 11.01
N ALA A 314 -7.81 10.77 9.79
CA ALA A 314 -6.75 10.51 8.83
C ALA A 314 -5.89 11.76 8.58
N PRO A 315 -4.56 11.64 8.42
CA PRO A 315 -3.72 12.75 7.96
C PRO A 315 -4.11 13.19 6.54
N LYS A 316 -3.58 14.33 6.10
CA LYS A 316 -3.80 14.79 4.72
C LYS A 316 -3.35 13.74 3.70
N GLY A 317 -4.11 13.59 2.62
CA GLY A 317 -3.82 12.67 1.52
C GLY A 317 -4.55 11.32 1.62
N ALA A 318 -4.24 10.41 0.71
CA ALA A 318 -4.96 9.15 0.52
C ALA A 318 -4.21 7.91 1.07
N ARG A 319 -3.02 8.09 1.64
CA ARG A 319 -2.12 6.98 2.03
C ARG A 319 -2.76 6.02 3.04
N LEU A 320 -3.43 6.56 4.06
CA LEU A 320 -4.09 5.74 5.07
C LEU A 320 -5.19 4.89 4.45
N TYR A 321 -6.05 5.50 3.63
CA TYR A 321 -7.14 4.80 2.95
C TYR A 321 -6.63 3.70 2.02
N TYR A 322 -5.58 4.02 1.25
CA TYR A 322 -4.94 3.04 0.38
C TYR A 322 -4.42 1.83 1.17
N ASN A 323 -3.73 2.06 2.26
CA ASN A 323 -3.18 0.99 3.10
C ASN A 323 -4.28 0.09 3.68
N ILE A 324 -5.39 0.67 4.13
CA ILE A 324 -6.54 -0.10 4.65
C ILE A 324 -7.19 -0.93 3.52
N LEU A 325 -7.38 -0.33 2.35
CA LEU A 325 -8.03 -0.99 1.22
C LEU A 325 -7.18 -2.13 0.62
N VAL A 326 -5.85 -1.96 0.57
CA VAL A 326 -4.90 -2.95 0.05
C VAL A 326 -4.61 -4.06 1.05
N ASN A 327 -4.81 -3.81 2.36
CA ASN A 327 -4.37 -4.72 3.40
C ASN A 327 -5.01 -6.11 3.24
N ASP A 328 -4.14 -7.06 2.88
CA ASP A 328 -4.42 -8.48 2.83
C ASP A 328 -3.38 -9.14 3.75
N ASN A 329 -3.82 -9.64 4.91
CA ASN A 329 -2.96 -10.18 5.97
C ASN A 329 -2.25 -11.50 5.57
N CYS A 330 -2.36 -11.93 4.32
CA CYS A 330 -1.70 -13.15 3.85
C CYS A 330 -0.18 -12.98 3.80
N MET A 331 0.55 -13.91 4.40
CA MET A 331 2.01 -13.99 4.27
C MET A 331 2.43 -14.27 2.81
N PRO A 332 3.55 -13.69 2.34
CA PRO A 332 4.13 -14.06 1.05
C PRO A 332 4.50 -15.56 1.01
N ASN A 333 4.24 -16.23 -0.11
CA ASN A 333 4.54 -17.66 -0.28
C ASN A 333 6.02 -18.03 -0.06
N CYS A 334 6.93 -17.07 -0.24
CA CYS A 334 8.36 -17.31 0.02
C CYS A 334 8.62 -17.61 1.50
N CYS A 335 7.86 -17.01 2.41
CA CYS A 335 8.00 -17.21 3.86
C CYS A 335 7.69 -18.67 4.23
N LEU A 336 6.57 -19.19 3.72
CA LEU A 336 6.18 -20.59 3.94
C LEU A 336 7.26 -21.57 3.40
N LYS A 337 7.70 -21.35 2.16
CA LYS A 337 8.76 -22.17 1.54
C LYS A 337 10.09 -22.15 2.29
N TRP A 338 10.44 -21.02 2.93
CA TRP A 338 11.64 -20.96 3.75
C TRP A 338 11.46 -21.65 5.09
N SER A 339 10.33 -21.45 5.77
CA SER A 339 10.03 -22.11 7.05
C SER A 339 10.02 -23.64 6.92
N GLU A 340 9.39 -24.16 5.86
CA GLU A 340 9.40 -25.60 5.53
C GLU A 340 10.81 -26.12 5.28
N LYS A 341 11.61 -25.38 4.50
CA LYS A 341 12.93 -25.84 4.09
C LYS A 341 13.98 -25.80 5.20
N LEU A 342 13.92 -24.78 6.06
CA LEU A 342 14.87 -24.58 7.15
C LEU A 342 14.42 -25.25 8.45
N LYS A 343 13.16 -25.71 8.51
CA LYS A 343 12.53 -26.27 9.72
C LYS A 343 12.72 -25.37 10.94
N SER A 344 12.68 -24.06 10.74
CA SER A 344 12.89 -23.03 11.77
C SER A 344 11.77 -22.02 11.74
N ASN A 345 11.41 -21.50 12.91
CA ASN A 345 10.43 -20.41 13.05
C ASN A 345 11.17 -19.08 12.83
N ILE A 346 10.92 -18.43 11.70
CA ILE A 346 11.55 -17.17 11.32
C ILE A 346 10.55 -16.05 11.56
N SER A 347 10.95 -15.00 12.30
CA SER A 347 10.16 -13.78 12.47
C SER A 347 10.19 -12.92 11.19
N TRP A 348 9.34 -13.27 10.23
CA TRP A 348 9.28 -12.59 8.93
C TRP A 348 8.99 -11.10 9.03
N ASN A 349 8.22 -10.69 10.03
CA ASN A 349 7.93 -9.27 10.27
C ASN A 349 9.23 -8.51 10.56
N THR A 350 10.06 -9.04 11.48
CA THR A 350 11.38 -8.47 11.80
C THR A 350 12.28 -8.42 10.56
N VAL A 351 12.35 -9.51 9.79
CA VAL A 351 13.14 -9.58 8.56
C VAL A 351 12.74 -8.49 7.56
N PHE A 352 11.45 -8.32 7.28
CA PHE A 352 10.98 -7.31 6.33
C PHE A 352 11.16 -5.87 6.84
N ILE A 353 10.99 -5.62 8.14
CA ILE A 353 11.28 -4.32 8.75
C ILE A 353 12.76 -3.96 8.56
N LYS A 354 13.68 -4.91 8.78
CA LYS A 354 15.12 -4.70 8.52
C LYS A 354 15.40 -4.41 7.06
N VAL A 355 14.79 -5.16 6.14
CA VAL A 355 14.92 -4.89 4.70
C VAL A 355 14.43 -3.48 4.36
N GLN A 356 13.36 -3.01 4.96
CA GLN A 356 12.85 -1.66 4.73
C GLN A 356 13.88 -0.59 5.15
N LYS A 357 14.61 -0.80 6.26
CA LYS A 357 15.63 0.13 6.79
C LYS A 357 16.88 0.23 5.90
N ILE A 358 17.16 -0.73 5.01
CA ILE A 358 18.33 -0.68 4.12
C ILE A 358 18.25 0.56 3.21
N LYS A 359 19.21 1.49 3.33
CA LYS A 359 19.25 2.72 2.50
C LYS A 359 19.68 2.43 1.05
N ASP A 360 20.68 1.56 0.84
CA ASP A 360 21.20 1.20 -0.49
C ASP A 360 20.20 0.32 -1.25
N VAL A 361 19.67 0.86 -2.36
CA VAL A 361 18.64 0.20 -3.16
C VAL A 361 19.14 -1.10 -3.84
N LYS A 362 20.43 -1.19 -4.18
CA LYS A 362 21.01 -2.40 -4.79
C LYS A 362 21.10 -3.52 -3.75
N LEU A 363 21.56 -3.20 -2.54
CA LEU A 363 21.61 -4.14 -1.42
C LEU A 363 20.21 -4.57 -0.98
N LYS A 364 19.28 -3.62 -0.87
CA LYS A 364 17.87 -3.93 -0.60
C LYS A 364 17.30 -4.89 -1.62
N TRP A 365 17.55 -4.66 -2.90
CA TRP A 365 17.10 -5.54 -3.97
C TRP A 365 17.79 -6.92 -3.93
N LEU A 366 19.07 -6.97 -3.58
CA LEU A 366 19.75 -8.26 -3.37
C LEU A 366 19.06 -9.09 -2.28
N GLN A 367 18.81 -8.47 -1.12
CA GLN A 367 18.14 -9.14 -0.01
C GLN A 367 16.73 -9.61 -0.38
N MET A 368 15.95 -8.76 -1.10
CA MET A 368 14.64 -9.16 -1.60
C MET A 368 14.72 -10.35 -2.57
N ARG A 369 15.73 -10.40 -3.45
CA ARG A 369 15.93 -11.55 -4.34
C ARG A 369 16.24 -12.84 -3.58
N ILE A 370 16.99 -12.75 -2.49
CA ILE A 370 17.28 -13.91 -1.62
C ILE A 370 16.00 -14.37 -0.95
N ILE A 371 15.27 -13.48 -0.29
CA ILE A 371 14.04 -13.80 0.44
C ILE A 371 12.99 -14.41 -0.52
N HIS A 372 12.77 -13.79 -1.67
CA HIS A 372 11.80 -14.28 -2.66
C HIS A 372 12.30 -15.47 -3.49
N ARG A 373 13.53 -15.96 -3.24
CA ARG A 373 14.14 -17.11 -3.93
C ARG A 373 14.25 -16.93 -5.46
N ILE A 374 14.48 -15.68 -5.88
CA ILE A 374 14.60 -15.30 -7.30
C ILE A 374 16.00 -14.85 -7.70
N ILE A 375 16.98 -14.98 -6.81
CA ILE A 375 18.38 -14.71 -7.14
C ILE A 375 18.89 -15.73 -8.16
N ALA A 376 19.71 -15.29 -9.11
CA ALA A 376 20.20 -16.12 -10.19
C ALA A 376 21.28 -17.13 -9.72
N THR A 377 20.84 -18.22 -9.10
CA THR A 377 21.63 -19.43 -8.89
C THR A 377 21.59 -20.29 -10.15
N ASN A 378 22.54 -21.23 -10.33
CA ASN A 378 22.53 -22.09 -11.51
C ASN A 378 21.28 -22.97 -11.57
N ILE A 379 20.71 -23.37 -10.43
CA ILE A 379 19.39 -24.04 -10.39
C ILE A 379 18.29 -23.13 -10.97
N VAL A 380 18.28 -21.83 -10.60
CA VAL A 380 17.26 -20.88 -11.10
C VAL A 380 17.49 -20.61 -12.60
N LEU A 381 18.75 -20.44 -13.01
CA LEU A 381 19.11 -20.22 -14.42
C LEU A 381 18.78 -21.45 -15.29
N ASN A 382 18.98 -22.67 -14.78
CA ASN A 382 18.60 -23.90 -15.47
C ASN A 382 17.08 -23.98 -15.66
N LYS A 383 16.30 -23.69 -14.62
CA LYS A 383 14.81 -23.61 -14.72
C LYS A 383 14.33 -22.57 -15.74
N MET A 384 15.14 -21.55 -16.01
CA MET A 384 14.86 -20.51 -17.01
C MET A 384 15.38 -20.85 -18.41
N GLY A 385 16.00 -22.03 -18.60
CA GLY A 385 16.60 -22.44 -19.85
C GLY A 385 17.88 -21.67 -20.25
N VAL A 386 18.50 -20.93 -19.29
CA VAL A 386 19.69 -20.09 -19.55
C VAL A 386 20.98 -20.92 -19.50
N THR A 387 21.03 -21.96 -18.68
CA THR A 387 22.19 -22.87 -18.56
C THR A 387 21.73 -24.31 -18.32
N ALA A 388 22.49 -25.27 -18.88
CA ALA A 388 22.29 -26.68 -18.59
C ALA A 388 22.95 -27.10 -17.25
N ASN A 389 24.02 -26.40 -16.82
CA ASN A 389 24.76 -26.70 -15.63
C ASN A 389 24.06 -26.17 -14.37
N THR A 390 23.80 -27.09 -13.42
CA THR A 390 23.21 -26.76 -12.10
C THR A 390 24.22 -26.73 -10.96
N GLN A 391 25.49 -27.05 -11.23
CA GLN A 391 26.55 -27.14 -10.21
C GLN A 391 27.00 -25.78 -9.70
N CYS A 392 27.56 -25.78 -8.48
CA CYS A 392 28.10 -24.57 -7.84
C CYS A 392 29.39 -24.13 -8.56
N GLY A 393 29.45 -22.82 -8.93
CA GLY A 393 30.64 -22.26 -9.58
C GLY A 393 31.90 -22.16 -8.71
N PHE A 394 31.79 -22.40 -7.38
CA PHE A 394 32.92 -22.40 -6.45
C PHE A 394 33.52 -23.76 -6.19
N CYS A 395 32.69 -24.77 -5.94
CA CYS A 395 33.17 -26.12 -5.59
C CYS A 395 32.96 -27.15 -6.70
N ASN A 396 32.16 -26.83 -7.70
CA ASN A 396 31.80 -27.71 -8.85
C ASN A 396 31.22 -29.10 -8.48
N ASP A 397 30.97 -29.35 -7.20
CA ASP A 397 30.53 -30.65 -6.66
C ASP A 397 29.01 -30.70 -6.47
N LYS A 398 28.42 -29.69 -5.80
CA LYS A 398 27.02 -29.70 -5.41
C LYS A 398 26.18 -28.73 -6.22
N LYS A 399 24.86 -28.95 -6.24
CA LYS A 399 23.90 -28.06 -6.90
C LYS A 399 23.93 -26.67 -6.29
N ASP A 400 23.97 -25.65 -7.13
CA ASP A 400 24.01 -24.23 -6.76
C ASP A 400 22.63 -23.73 -6.32
N SER A 401 22.25 -24.05 -5.10
CA SER A 401 21.07 -23.47 -4.43
C SER A 401 21.44 -22.18 -3.68
N ILE A 402 20.44 -21.40 -3.25
CA ILE A 402 20.67 -20.20 -2.45
C ILE A 402 21.42 -20.53 -1.16
N GLU A 403 20.99 -21.60 -0.49
CA GLU A 403 21.60 -22.08 0.74
C GLU A 403 23.03 -22.58 0.52
N HIS A 404 23.29 -23.20 -0.63
CA HIS A 404 24.63 -23.64 -0.96
C HIS A 404 25.54 -22.45 -1.29
N MET A 405 25.08 -21.55 -2.15
CA MET A 405 25.83 -20.36 -2.58
C MET A 405 26.19 -19.43 -1.42
N PHE A 406 25.33 -19.25 -0.43
CA PHE A 406 25.59 -18.30 0.68
C PHE A 406 26.02 -18.96 1.97
N TRP A 407 25.92 -20.30 2.12
CA TRP A 407 26.22 -20.95 3.40
C TRP A 407 26.89 -22.31 3.28
N LYS A 408 26.31 -23.29 2.53
CA LYS A 408 26.72 -24.70 2.60
C LYS A 408 27.95 -25.03 1.78
N CYS A 409 28.40 -24.22 0.84
CA CYS A 409 29.62 -24.43 0.07
C CYS A 409 30.86 -24.35 0.97
N ALA A 410 31.80 -25.30 0.83
CA ALA A 410 32.99 -25.35 1.66
C ALA A 410 33.84 -24.07 1.58
N TYR A 411 34.04 -23.52 0.38
CA TYR A 411 34.75 -22.25 0.19
C TYR A 411 34.04 -21.08 0.86
N ILE A 412 32.73 -21.03 0.78
CA ILE A 412 31.91 -19.98 1.41
C ILE A 412 31.90 -20.12 2.93
N ARG A 413 31.89 -21.37 3.43
CA ARG A 413 32.01 -21.63 4.87
C ARG A 413 33.34 -21.12 5.43
N ARG A 414 34.44 -21.38 4.74
CA ARG A 414 35.76 -20.83 5.12
C ARG A 414 35.74 -19.30 5.16
N PHE A 415 35.19 -18.65 4.14
CA PHE A 415 35.04 -17.20 4.12
C PHE A 415 34.26 -16.69 5.35
N TRP A 416 33.11 -17.28 5.66
CA TRP A 416 32.30 -16.87 6.82
C TRP A 416 33.03 -17.12 8.14
N THR A 417 33.72 -18.25 8.28
CA THR A 417 34.52 -18.56 9.48
C THR A 417 35.63 -17.51 9.66
N SER A 418 36.37 -17.16 8.61
CA SER A 418 37.41 -16.12 8.68
C SER A 418 36.84 -14.75 9.03
N LEU A 419 35.68 -14.39 8.49
CA LEU A 419 34.99 -13.15 8.82
C LEU A 419 34.50 -13.13 10.28
N GLU A 420 33.95 -14.24 10.77
CA GLU A 420 33.53 -14.40 12.17
C GLU A 420 34.70 -14.25 13.13
N THR A 421 35.84 -14.89 12.83
CA THR A 421 37.09 -14.80 13.66
C THR A 421 37.57 -13.36 13.75
N ILE A 422 37.72 -12.66 12.63
CA ILE A 422 38.18 -11.26 12.62
C ILE A 422 37.24 -10.31 13.37
N LEU A 423 35.91 -10.52 13.24
CA LEU A 423 34.94 -9.72 13.97
C LEU A 423 35.03 -9.97 15.48
N LYS A 424 35.26 -11.19 15.92
CA LYS A 424 35.45 -11.52 17.34
C LYS A 424 36.74 -10.99 17.92
N GLU A 425 37.83 -11.05 17.16
CA GLU A 425 39.15 -10.61 17.61
C GLU A 425 39.28 -9.06 17.67
N LYS A 426 38.71 -8.39 16.67
CA LYS A 426 38.92 -6.92 16.51
C LYS A 426 37.75 -6.06 17.00
N CYS A 427 36.58 -6.66 17.26
CA CYS A 427 35.36 -5.93 17.67
C CYS A 427 34.89 -6.42 19.04
N GLU A 428 35.57 -5.99 20.12
CA GLU A 428 35.40 -6.47 21.50
C GLU A 428 33.96 -6.40 22.06
N THR A 429 33.13 -5.51 21.55
CA THR A 429 31.76 -5.31 22.01
C THR A 429 30.70 -5.85 21.04
N ALA A 430 31.13 -6.23 19.87
CA ALA A 430 30.22 -6.66 18.83
C ALA A 430 30.10 -8.18 18.83
N LEU A 431 29.22 -8.71 19.66
CA LEU A 431 28.55 -9.93 19.32
C LEU A 431 29.36 -11.23 19.51
N ASN A 432 29.16 -11.83 20.63
CA ASN A 432 29.38 -13.30 20.79
C ASN A 432 28.37 -14.09 19.89
N VAL A 433 28.10 -13.57 18.66
CA VAL A 433 27.12 -14.15 17.73
C VAL A 433 27.83 -15.15 16.84
N LYS A 434 27.50 -16.40 17.03
CA LYS A 434 27.91 -17.47 16.11
C LYS A 434 27.15 -17.33 14.79
N PHE A 435 27.87 -17.34 13.67
CA PHE A 435 27.23 -17.30 12.37
C PHE A 435 26.40 -18.57 12.12
N THR A 436 25.15 -18.40 11.78
CA THR A 436 24.22 -19.46 11.41
C THR A 436 23.67 -19.23 10.01
N GLN A 437 23.11 -20.26 9.41
CA GLN A 437 22.49 -20.13 8.10
C GLN A 437 21.36 -19.08 8.09
N ASN A 438 20.54 -19.04 9.14
CA ASN A 438 19.43 -18.09 9.25
C ASN A 438 19.94 -16.66 9.36
N LEU A 439 20.95 -16.44 10.20
CA LEU A 439 21.58 -15.12 10.36
C LEU A 439 22.17 -14.62 9.04
N VAL A 440 22.92 -15.45 8.35
CA VAL A 440 23.50 -15.06 7.05
C VAL A 440 22.43 -14.77 6.01
N LEU A 441 21.36 -15.56 5.95
CA LEU A 441 20.30 -15.37 4.93
C LEU A 441 19.38 -14.19 5.25
N PHE A 442 19.00 -13.98 6.52
CA PHE A 442 17.90 -13.08 6.89
C PHE A 442 18.32 -11.95 7.83
N GLY A 443 19.53 -11.98 8.39
CA GLY A 443 20.00 -11.03 9.42
C GLY A 443 19.74 -11.52 10.84
N THR A 444 20.06 -10.68 11.80
CA THR A 444 19.86 -10.98 13.24
C THR A 444 18.38 -11.04 13.60
N GLU A 445 18.01 -11.90 14.54
CA GLU A 445 16.63 -12.04 15.01
C GLU A 445 16.27 -10.98 16.06
N ILE A 446 17.25 -10.36 16.69
CA ILE A 446 17.10 -9.42 17.80
C ILE A 446 17.11 -7.97 17.25
N ASP A 447 16.19 -7.15 17.70
CA ASP A 447 16.10 -5.72 17.30
C ASP A 447 16.96 -4.85 18.24
N ILE A 448 18.30 -5.10 18.24
CA ILE A 448 19.26 -4.30 19.00
C ILE A 448 19.70 -3.12 18.12
N LYS A 449 19.72 -1.91 18.67
CA LYS A 449 20.16 -0.69 17.95
C LYS A 449 21.57 -0.78 17.35
N THR A 450 22.42 -1.62 17.92
CA THR A 450 23.81 -1.88 17.48
C THR A 450 23.90 -2.79 16.25
N ASP A 451 22.85 -3.54 15.90
CA ASP A 451 22.88 -4.56 14.85
C ASP A 451 22.77 -4.04 13.41
N THR A 452 22.48 -2.76 13.22
CA THR A 452 22.30 -2.21 11.87
C THR A 452 23.57 -2.28 11.03
N VAL A 453 24.74 -2.07 11.63
CA VAL A 453 26.03 -2.16 10.92
C VAL A 453 26.43 -3.61 10.72
N PHE A 454 26.20 -4.48 11.72
CA PHE A 454 26.43 -5.92 11.57
C PHE A 454 25.63 -6.51 10.40
N ASP A 455 24.31 -6.27 10.39
CA ASP A 455 23.46 -6.71 9.28
C ASP A 455 23.91 -6.12 7.94
N LEU A 456 24.45 -4.88 7.93
CA LEU A 456 25.03 -4.26 6.75
C LEU A 456 26.30 -4.98 6.29
N VAL A 457 27.21 -5.33 7.20
CA VAL A 457 28.44 -6.08 6.91
C VAL A 457 28.11 -7.45 6.31
N ILE A 458 27.16 -8.19 6.93
CA ILE A 458 26.67 -9.47 6.39
C ILE A 458 26.07 -9.29 5.00
N LEU A 459 25.30 -8.24 4.78
CA LEU A 459 24.67 -7.98 3.49
C LEU A 459 25.69 -7.58 2.40
N GLN A 460 26.70 -6.80 2.77
CA GLN A 460 27.86 -6.49 1.90
C GLN A 460 28.64 -7.76 1.54
N ALA A 461 28.88 -8.64 2.51
CA ALA A 461 29.53 -9.94 2.26
C ALA A 461 28.70 -10.82 1.30
N LYS A 462 27.37 -10.84 1.45
CA LYS A 462 26.51 -11.54 0.46
C LYS A 462 26.63 -10.94 -0.94
N GLN A 463 26.69 -9.62 -1.04
CA GLN A 463 26.88 -8.95 -2.33
C GLN A 463 28.24 -9.29 -2.94
N PHE A 464 29.29 -9.29 -2.13
CA PHE A 464 30.64 -9.67 -2.55
C PHE A 464 30.69 -11.13 -3.06
N ILE A 465 30.15 -12.10 -2.28
CA ILE A 465 30.04 -13.49 -2.69
C ILE A 465 29.31 -13.63 -4.02
N TYR A 466 28.16 -12.94 -4.17
CA TYR A 466 27.39 -12.99 -5.41
C TYR A 466 28.16 -12.39 -6.60
N LYS A 467 28.94 -11.32 -6.37
CA LYS A 467 29.82 -10.74 -7.38
C LYS A 467 30.94 -11.69 -7.78
N CYS A 468 31.63 -12.31 -6.80
CA CYS A 468 32.65 -13.34 -7.08
C CYS A 468 32.12 -14.49 -7.91
N LYS A 469 30.87 -14.93 -7.65
CA LYS A 469 30.22 -15.94 -8.49
C LYS A 469 30.08 -15.48 -9.95
N LEU A 470 29.66 -14.23 -10.18
CA LEU A 470 29.50 -13.68 -11.54
C LEU A 470 30.85 -13.53 -12.24
N ASP A 471 31.88 -13.10 -11.50
CA ASP A 471 33.24 -12.89 -11.96
C ASP A 471 34.06 -14.22 -12.01
N LYS A 472 33.43 -15.36 -11.62
CA LYS A 472 34.04 -16.71 -11.56
C LYS A 472 35.34 -16.78 -10.74
N CYS A 473 35.44 -16.00 -9.66
CA CYS A 473 36.55 -16.01 -8.72
C CYS A 473 36.13 -16.45 -7.32
N LEU A 474 37.07 -16.94 -6.50
CA LEU A 474 36.80 -17.32 -5.12
C LEU A 474 36.74 -16.09 -4.22
N PRO A 475 35.81 -16.01 -3.26
CA PRO A 475 35.75 -14.90 -2.31
C PRO A 475 36.87 -15.02 -1.27
N THR A 476 37.74 -14.03 -1.20
CA THR A 476 38.79 -13.91 -0.18
C THR A 476 38.42 -12.84 0.83
N LEU A 477 38.83 -13.02 2.11
CA LEU A 477 38.52 -12.07 3.17
C LEU A 477 39.21 -10.71 2.93
N SER A 478 40.47 -10.73 2.47
CA SER A 478 41.26 -9.51 2.17
C SER A 478 40.54 -8.64 1.13
N CYS A 479 40.12 -9.18 -0.02
CA CYS A 479 39.40 -8.41 -1.03
C CYS A 479 38.05 -7.91 -0.52
N PHE A 480 37.36 -8.65 0.34
CA PHE A 480 36.13 -8.21 0.96
C PHE A 480 36.35 -7.01 1.89
N LEU A 481 37.36 -7.07 2.75
CA LEU A 481 37.69 -5.97 3.68
C LEU A 481 38.08 -4.69 2.94
N GLN A 482 38.84 -4.79 1.86
CA GLN A 482 39.15 -3.63 0.99
C GLN A 482 37.86 -3.02 0.39
N GLN A 483 36.94 -3.87 -0.10
CA GLN A 483 35.66 -3.38 -0.63
C GLN A 483 34.80 -2.75 0.48
N LEU A 484 34.79 -3.33 1.68
CA LEU A 484 34.05 -2.81 2.83
C LEU A 484 34.61 -1.44 3.27
N MET A 485 35.95 -1.28 3.30
CA MET A 485 36.59 -0.02 3.60
C MET A 485 36.25 1.07 2.59
N LEU A 486 36.26 0.75 1.30
CA LEU A 486 35.87 1.71 0.26
C LEU A 486 34.37 2.12 0.44
N LYS A 487 33.52 1.16 0.71
CA LYS A 487 32.08 1.44 0.96
C LYS A 487 31.91 2.30 2.21
N HIS A 488 32.64 2.04 3.29
CA HIS A 488 32.61 2.85 4.49
C HIS A 488 33.01 4.32 4.20
N LYS A 489 34.07 4.55 3.45
CA LYS A 489 34.51 5.92 3.05
C LYS A 489 33.41 6.65 2.25
N ILE A 490 32.73 5.95 1.31
CA ILE A 490 31.63 6.52 0.55
C ILE A 490 30.44 6.86 1.45
N ASP A 491 30.07 5.96 2.36
CA ASP A 491 28.94 6.18 3.28
C ASP A 491 29.25 7.28 4.30
N GLU A 492 30.52 7.41 4.76
CA GLU A 492 30.99 8.51 5.61
C GLU A 492 30.84 9.86 4.88
N TYR A 493 31.30 9.94 3.62
CA TYR A 493 31.13 11.14 2.81
C TYR A 493 29.66 11.54 2.63
N ASN A 494 28.80 10.57 2.34
CA ASN A 494 27.37 10.79 2.24
C ASN A 494 26.76 11.27 3.57
N ALA A 495 27.20 10.72 4.70
CA ALA A 495 26.76 11.13 6.03
C ALA A 495 27.21 12.56 6.37
N LYS A 496 28.40 13.00 5.92
CA LYS A 496 28.83 14.40 6.02
C LYS A 496 27.90 15.34 5.27
N ILE A 497 27.55 15.02 4.02
CA ILE A 497 26.66 15.84 3.19
C ILE A 497 25.24 15.90 3.78
N SER A 498 24.73 14.79 4.32
CA SER A 498 23.37 14.72 4.89
C SER A 498 23.24 15.22 6.33
N GLY A 499 24.35 15.65 6.98
CA GLY A 499 24.35 16.06 8.38
C GLY A 499 24.21 14.91 9.39
N GLU A 500 24.32 13.65 8.94
CA GLU A 500 24.18 12.45 9.78
C GLU A 500 25.53 11.91 10.30
N LEU A 501 26.61 12.65 10.16
CA LEU A 501 27.96 12.21 10.50
C LEU A 501 28.15 11.73 11.96
N PRO A 502 27.60 12.41 12.99
CA PRO A 502 27.73 11.94 14.37
C PRO A 502 27.13 10.55 14.57
N THR A 503 25.92 10.33 14.03
CA THR A 503 25.24 9.03 14.08
C THR A 503 26.01 7.95 13.32
N PHE A 504 26.59 8.30 12.18
CA PHE A 504 27.43 7.39 11.39
C PHE A 504 28.67 6.95 12.18
N ILE A 505 29.39 7.89 12.80
CA ILE A 505 30.59 7.59 13.60
C ILE A 505 30.28 6.66 14.77
N VAL A 506 29.20 6.94 15.51
CA VAL A 506 28.77 6.10 16.65
C VAL A 506 28.44 4.68 16.18
N ASN A 507 27.71 4.55 15.09
CA ASN A 507 27.32 3.24 14.56
C ASN A 507 28.52 2.39 14.09
N TRP A 508 29.55 3.02 13.52
CA TRP A 508 30.73 2.33 13.00
C TRP A 508 31.88 2.19 14.01
N LEU A 509 31.75 2.76 15.22
CA LEU A 509 32.82 2.82 16.20
C LEU A 509 33.42 1.43 16.49
N CYS A 510 32.56 0.45 16.77
CA CYS A 510 32.99 -0.92 17.08
C CYS A 510 33.61 -1.66 15.88
N TYR A 511 33.36 -1.21 14.64
CA TYR A 511 33.84 -1.87 13.41
C TYR A 511 35.06 -1.19 12.80
N LYS A 512 35.52 -0.04 13.34
CA LYS A 512 36.74 0.66 12.87
C LYS A 512 37.97 -0.23 12.84
N PRO A 513 38.22 -1.12 13.84
CA PRO A 513 39.41 -1.96 13.84
C PRO A 513 39.55 -2.90 12.65
N ILE A 514 38.40 -3.39 12.09
CA ILE A 514 38.45 -4.26 10.91
C ILE A 514 38.68 -3.50 9.59
N LEU A 515 38.53 -2.16 9.62
CA LEU A 515 38.72 -1.31 8.44
C LEU A 515 40.17 -0.79 8.35
N LYS A 516 40.97 -0.95 9.41
CA LYS A 516 42.43 -0.66 9.40
C LYS A 516 43.13 -1.88 8.81
N THR A 517 43.62 -1.79 7.58
CA THR A 517 44.52 -2.78 7.00
C THR A 517 45.89 -2.61 7.67
N GLU A 518 46.60 -3.72 7.93
CA GLU A 518 47.93 -3.73 8.55
C GLU A 518 49.04 -3.07 7.69
N ASN A 519 48.68 -2.42 6.60
CA ASN A 519 49.61 -1.70 5.72
C ASN A 519 49.15 -0.25 5.56
N GLY A 520 49.50 0.62 6.51
CA GLY A 520 49.28 2.05 6.43
C GLY A 520 49.36 2.72 7.77
#